data_2fc6d0222f891bba9b9c28fdfb99d0d7
#
_entry.id   2fc6d0222f891bba9b9c28fdfb99d0d7
#
_cell.length_a   1.000
_cell.length_b   1.000
_cell.length_c   1.000
_cell.angle_alpha   90.00
_cell.angle_beta   90.00
_cell.angle_gamma   90.00
#
_symmetry.space_group_name_H-M   'P 1'
#
loop_
_entity.id
_entity.type
_entity.pdbx_description
1 polymer ?
#
loop_
_entity_poly.entity_id
_entity_poly.type
_entity_poly.pdbx_seq_one_letter_code
_entity_poly.pdbx_strand_id
1 'polypeptide(L)'
;MSDEVSQLIDVNPPMANGEIVFAEPWQSRLFGIVEALIERGYFTRDTFRGYLIAEIDRWESEHSQLPRVAYSYFDLFQLAIVRLLEEHNILNTQNLEAQVLELKHRPHGHDHHH
;
A
#
# COMPACT_ATOMS: atom_id res chain seq x y z
N MET A 1 -21.75 -9.58 11.86
CA MET A 1 -21.44 -9.69 11.29
C MET A 1 -20.65 -8.98 10.40
N SER A 2 -20.98 -8.63 9.36
CA SER A 2 -20.16 -7.92 8.48
C SER A 2 -19.76 -6.60 9.04
N ASP A 3 -20.49 -6.03 9.93
CA ASP A 3 -20.11 -4.78 10.47
C ASP A 3 -18.86 -4.87 11.26
N GLU A 4 -18.70 -5.89 12.00
CA GLU A 4 -17.53 -6.03 12.76
C GLU A 4 -16.37 -6.25 11.88
N VAL A 5 -16.54 -6.99 10.83
CA VAL A 5 -15.47 -7.21 9.90
C VAL A 5 -15.08 -5.89 9.27
N SER A 6 -16.04 -5.07 8.96
CA SER A 6 -15.73 -3.78 8.38
C SER A 6 -14.89 -2.94 9.31
N GLN A 7 -15.19 -2.98 10.58
CA GLN A 7 -14.42 -2.23 11.50
C GLN A 7 -13.01 -2.75 11.59
N LEU A 8 -12.87 -4.05 11.59
CA LEU A 8 -11.56 -4.61 11.67
C LEU A 8 -10.73 -4.25 10.47
N ILE A 9 -11.36 -4.10 9.34
CA ILE A 9 -10.59 -3.84 8.16
C ILE A 9 -10.79 -2.42 7.69
N ASP A 10 -11.02 -1.51 8.61
CA ASP A 10 -11.20 -0.14 8.26
C ASP A 10 -9.83 0.44 8.00
N VAL A 11 -9.22 0.11 6.93
CA VAL A 11 -7.91 0.57 6.57
C VAL A 11 -8.06 1.50 5.40
N ASN A 12 -8.44 2.67 5.67
CA ASN A 12 -8.69 3.63 4.64
C ASN A 12 -7.50 4.53 4.41
N PRO A 13 -7.25 4.90 3.17
CA PRO A 13 -6.16 5.85 2.92
C PRO A 13 -6.55 7.23 3.45
N PRO A 14 -5.58 8.12 3.56
CA PRO A 14 -5.89 9.49 3.95
C PRO A 14 -6.86 10.10 2.94
N MET A 15 -7.91 10.73 3.45
CA MET A 15 -8.95 11.24 2.57
C MET A 15 -9.22 12.69 2.89
N ALA A 16 -9.63 13.42 1.88
CA ALA A 16 -10.08 14.79 2.05
C ALA A 16 -11.12 15.05 1.00
N ASN A 17 -12.28 15.53 1.42
CA ASN A 17 -13.37 15.83 0.50
C ASN A 17 -13.73 14.65 -0.39
N GLY A 18 -13.68 13.46 0.17
CA GLY A 18 -14.08 12.28 -0.56
C GLY A 18 -13.05 11.72 -1.51
N GLU A 19 -11.85 12.29 -1.50
CA GLU A 19 -10.81 11.84 -2.41
C GLU A 19 -9.57 11.47 -1.62
N ILE A 20 -8.81 10.52 -2.18
CA ILE A 20 -7.57 10.10 -1.53
C ILE A 20 -6.54 11.20 -1.65
N VAL A 21 -5.86 11.47 -0.54
CA VAL A 21 -4.80 12.47 -0.50
C VAL A 21 -3.46 11.77 -0.55
N PHE A 22 -2.64 12.14 -1.51
CA PHE A 22 -1.29 11.60 -1.61
C PHE A 22 -0.32 12.70 -1.22
N ALA A 23 0.51 12.40 -0.24
CA ALA A 23 1.48 13.38 0.23
C ALA A 23 2.64 13.52 -0.74
N GLU A 24 2.95 12.48 -1.49
CA GLU A 24 4.08 12.50 -2.41
C GLU A 24 3.73 11.79 -3.69
N PRO A 25 4.38 12.15 -4.79
CA PRO A 25 4.03 11.55 -6.08
C PRO A 25 4.18 10.03 -6.14
N TRP A 26 5.17 9.48 -5.40
CA TRP A 26 5.36 8.04 -5.46
C TRP A 26 4.15 7.29 -4.89
N GLN A 27 3.44 7.92 -3.97
CA GLN A 27 2.27 7.28 -3.37
C GLN A 27 1.17 7.08 -4.40
N SER A 28 0.95 8.10 -5.20
CA SER A 28 -0.04 8.03 -6.26
C SER A 28 0.33 6.99 -7.30
N ARG A 29 1.60 6.93 -7.66
CA ARG A 29 2.05 5.95 -8.64
C ARG A 29 1.91 4.53 -8.11
N LEU A 30 2.28 4.32 -6.86
CA LEU A 30 2.17 3.00 -6.27
C LEU A 30 0.71 2.57 -6.20
N PHE A 31 -0.16 3.49 -5.81
CA PHE A 31 -1.58 3.20 -5.76
C PHE A 31 -2.08 2.78 -7.15
N GLY A 32 -1.67 3.50 -8.18
CA GLY A 32 -2.08 3.18 -9.53
C GLY A 32 -1.57 1.82 -9.99
N ILE A 33 -0.36 1.45 -9.59
CA ILE A 33 0.19 0.15 -9.95
C ILE A 33 -0.65 -0.95 -9.32
N VAL A 34 -1.00 -0.81 -8.05
CA VAL A 34 -1.80 -1.83 -7.38
C VAL A 34 -3.18 -1.94 -8.04
N GLU A 35 -3.79 -0.81 -8.36
CA GLU A 35 -5.09 -0.84 -9.02
C GLU A 35 -5.00 -1.51 -10.39
N ALA A 36 -3.93 -1.25 -11.12
CA ALA A 36 -3.77 -1.87 -12.42
C ALA A 36 -3.58 -3.37 -12.31
N LEU A 37 -2.86 -3.83 -11.30
CA LEU A 37 -2.67 -5.26 -11.11
C LEU A 37 -3.98 -5.94 -10.74
N ILE A 38 -4.79 -5.27 -9.93
CA ILE A 38 -6.11 -5.80 -9.61
C ILE A 38 -6.96 -5.90 -10.87
N GLU A 39 -6.95 -4.86 -11.69
CA GLU A 39 -7.73 -4.88 -12.90
C GLU A 39 -7.29 -5.98 -13.85
N ARG A 40 -6.03 -6.30 -13.85
CA ARG A 40 -5.52 -7.34 -14.72
C ARG A 40 -5.67 -8.73 -14.14
N GLY A 41 -6.23 -8.84 -12.95
CA GLY A 41 -6.55 -10.15 -12.40
C GLY A 41 -5.42 -10.84 -11.67
N TYR A 42 -4.36 -10.12 -11.34
CA TYR A 42 -3.27 -10.76 -10.62
C TYR A 42 -3.67 -11.11 -9.18
N PHE A 43 -4.54 -10.32 -8.58
CA PHE A 43 -5.06 -10.61 -7.26
C PHE A 43 -6.29 -9.74 -7.08
N THR A 44 -7.07 -10.02 -6.03
CA THR A 44 -8.29 -9.26 -5.81
C THR A 44 -8.02 -8.16 -4.79
N ARG A 45 -8.93 -7.19 -4.77
CA ARG A 45 -8.82 -6.12 -3.80
C ARG A 45 -8.91 -6.66 -2.38
N ASP A 46 -9.74 -7.67 -2.15
CA ASP A 46 -9.85 -8.26 -0.82
C ASP A 46 -8.56 -8.93 -0.41
N THR A 47 -7.89 -9.59 -1.34
CA THR A 47 -6.61 -10.20 -1.02
C THR A 47 -5.61 -9.15 -0.61
N PHE A 48 -5.52 -8.06 -1.37
CA PHE A 48 -4.59 -7.00 -1.02
C PHE A 48 -4.94 -6.39 0.34
N ARG A 49 -6.24 -6.18 0.58
CA ARG A 49 -6.65 -5.59 1.85
C ARG A 49 -6.21 -6.47 3.01
N GLY A 50 -6.28 -7.78 2.86
CA GLY A 50 -5.82 -8.67 3.92
C GLY A 50 -4.34 -8.49 4.23
N TYR A 51 -3.53 -8.31 3.20
CA TYR A 51 -2.11 -8.07 3.41
C TYR A 51 -1.88 -6.72 4.08
N LEU A 52 -2.66 -5.72 3.71
CA LEU A 52 -2.52 -4.39 4.31
C LEU A 52 -2.90 -4.43 5.79
N ILE A 53 -3.99 -5.12 6.12
CA ILE A 53 -4.41 -5.26 7.49
C ILE A 53 -3.32 -5.95 8.31
N ALA A 54 -2.70 -6.98 7.75
CA ALA A 54 -1.64 -7.67 8.46
C ALA A 54 -0.45 -6.77 8.72
N GLU A 55 -0.12 -5.89 7.78
CA GLU A 55 0.99 -4.98 8.01
C GLU A 55 0.64 -3.95 9.09
N ILE A 56 -0.59 -3.48 9.10
CA ILE A 56 -1.02 -2.53 10.11
C ILE A 56 -1.00 -3.20 11.48
N ASP A 57 -1.49 -4.43 11.57
CA ASP A 57 -1.48 -5.15 12.83
C ASP A 57 -0.06 -5.34 13.33
N ARG A 58 0.85 -5.68 12.44
CA ARG A 58 2.24 -5.88 12.83
C ARG A 58 2.84 -4.58 13.33
N TRP A 59 2.56 -3.48 12.63
CA TRP A 59 3.07 -2.19 13.03
C TRP A 59 2.55 -1.80 14.40
N GLU A 60 1.24 -1.98 14.61
CA GLU A 60 0.64 -1.61 15.89
C GLU A 60 1.17 -2.48 17.02
N SER A 61 1.40 -3.74 16.74
CA SER A 61 1.95 -4.62 17.75
C SER A 61 3.35 -4.20 18.15
N GLU A 62 4.14 -3.80 17.17
CA GLU A 62 5.50 -3.39 17.44
C GLU A 62 5.57 -2.04 18.13
N HIS A 63 4.54 -1.23 18.01
CA HIS A 63 4.53 0.10 18.59
C HIS A 63 3.51 0.23 19.71
N SER A 64 3.12 -0.88 20.29
CA SER A 64 2.05 -0.84 21.29
C SER A 64 2.46 -0.11 22.56
N GLN A 65 3.77 0.00 22.80
CA GLN A 65 4.21 0.69 23.99
C GLN A 65 4.26 2.19 23.78
N LEU A 66 4.12 2.66 22.59
CA LEU A 66 4.23 4.08 22.31
C LEU A 66 2.84 4.69 22.24
N PRO A 67 2.64 5.84 22.85
CA PRO A 67 1.33 6.45 22.86
C PRO A 67 1.05 7.11 21.53
N ARG A 68 0.00 6.71 20.89
CA ARG A 68 -0.51 7.42 19.74
C ARG A 68 0.46 7.67 18.61
N VAL A 69 1.33 6.77 18.34
CA VAL A 69 2.23 6.91 17.20
C VAL A 69 1.46 6.53 15.95
N ALA A 70 1.32 7.44 15.04
CA ALA A 70 0.57 7.18 13.82
C ALA A 70 1.45 6.47 12.80
N TYR A 71 0.89 5.55 12.07
CA TYR A 71 1.64 4.89 11.01
C TYR A 71 1.44 5.67 9.72
N SER A 72 2.33 5.46 8.79
CA SER A 72 2.20 6.03 7.47
C SER A 72 1.47 5.03 6.60
N TYR A 73 0.28 5.39 6.16
CA TYR A 73 -0.56 4.46 5.40
C TYR A 73 0.17 3.92 4.18
N PHE A 74 0.79 4.80 3.39
CA PHE A 74 1.40 4.34 2.15
C PHE A 74 2.70 3.61 2.36
N ASP A 75 3.38 3.80 3.48
CA ASP A 75 4.53 2.96 3.78
C ASP A 75 4.08 1.53 4.05
N LEU A 76 2.98 1.35 4.77
CA LEU A 76 2.48 0.00 5.00
C LEU A 76 1.83 -0.58 3.75
N PHE A 77 1.24 0.28 2.93
CA PHE A 77 0.68 -0.12 1.64
C PHE A 77 1.80 -0.73 0.78
N GLN A 78 2.96 -0.09 0.77
CA GLN A 78 4.10 -0.59 0.02
C GLN A 78 4.54 -1.96 0.53
N LEU A 79 4.64 -2.11 1.84
CA LEU A 79 5.04 -3.39 2.40
C LEU A 79 4.03 -4.47 2.06
N ALA A 80 2.75 -4.11 2.08
CA ALA A 80 1.70 -5.08 1.80
C ALA A 80 1.80 -5.60 0.37
N ILE A 81 1.99 -4.69 -0.60
CA ILE A 81 2.02 -5.14 -1.98
C ILE A 81 3.28 -5.95 -2.27
N VAL A 82 4.41 -5.57 -1.68
CA VAL A 82 5.63 -6.33 -1.88
C VAL A 82 5.45 -7.74 -1.35
N ARG A 83 4.91 -7.86 -0.15
CA ARG A 83 4.73 -9.18 0.44
C ARG A 83 3.73 -10.02 -0.35
N LEU A 84 2.66 -9.38 -0.82
CA LEU A 84 1.68 -10.11 -1.60
C LEU A 84 2.29 -10.67 -2.88
N LEU A 85 3.00 -9.84 -3.61
CA LEU A 85 3.56 -10.27 -4.87
C LEU A 85 4.64 -11.32 -4.67
N GLU A 86 5.38 -11.20 -3.59
CA GLU A 86 6.39 -12.19 -3.28
C GLU A 86 5.76 -13.53 -2.95
N GLU A 87 4.75 -13.55 -2.11
CA GLU A 87 4.13 -14.79 -1.71
C GLU A 87 3.35 -15.45 -2.82
N HIS A 88 2.85 -14.66 -3.75
CA HIS A 88 2.11 -15.21 -4.87
C HIS A 88 2.99 -15.46 -6.09
N ASN A 89 4.29 -15.19 -5.95
CA ASN A 89 5.23 -15.43 -7.05
C ASN A 89 4.82 -14.72 -8.32
N ILE A 90 4.30 -13.52 -8.18
CA ILE A 90 3.86 -12.76 -9.33
C ILE A 90 5.03 -12.06 -9.99
N LEU A 91 5.94 -11.51 -9.18
CA LEU A 91 7.09 -10.82 -9.69
C LEU A 91 8.31 -11.17 -8.85
N ASN A 92 9.46 -10.95 -9.40
CA ASN A 92 10.68 -11.12 -8.66
C ASN A 92 10.74 -10.03 -7.59
N THR A 93 10.93 -10.42 -6.34
CA THR A 93 10.88 -9.49 -5.24
C THR A 93 11.92 -8.39 -5.35
N GLN A 94 13.13 -8.77 -5.76
CA GLN A 94 14.18 -7.77 -5.85
C GLN A 94 13.85 -6.73 -6.90
N ASN A 95 13.32 -7.16 -8.03
CA ASN A 95 12.94 -6.20 -9.04
C ASN A 95 11.81 -5.31 -8.57
N LEU A 96 10.86 -5.86 -7.84
CA LEU A 96 9.75 -5.07 -7.37
C LEU A 96 10.23 -4.03 -6.38
N GLU A 97 11.08 -4.42 -5.44
CA GLU A 97 11.57 -3.49 -4.46
C GLU A 97 12.36 -2.36 -5.12
N ALA A 98 13.16 -2.70 -6.12
CA ALA A 98 13.91 -1.68 -6.82
C ALA A 98 12.98 -0.71 -7.53
N GLN A 99 11.92 -1.23 -8.13
CA GLN A 99 10.98 -0.36 -8.82
C GLN A 99 10.24 0.55 -7.85
N VAL A 100 9.87 0.04 -6.68
CA VAL A 100 9.19 0.86 -5.70
C VAL A 100 10.13 1.96 -5.20
N LEU A 101 11.39 1.60 -4.93
CA LEU A 101 12.33 2.61 -4.50
C LEU A 101 12.53 3.68 -5.55
N GLU A 102 12.55 3.27 -6.80
CA GLU A 102 12.68 4.22 -7.87
C GLU A 102 11.52 5.18 -7.90
N LEU A 103 10.30 4.68 -7.68
CA LEU A 103 9.14 5.56 -7.64
C LEU A 103 9.27 6.58 -6.52
N LYS A 104 9.76 6.14 -5.37
CA LYS A 104 9.87 7.04 -4.23
C LYS A 104 10.91 8.12 -4.46
N HIS A 105 11.98 7.79 -5.18
CA HIS A 105 13.05 8.74 -5.37
C HIS A 105 13.01 9.45 -6.72
N ARG A 106 12.05 9.14 -7.55
CA ARG A 106 11.98 9.78 -8.84
C ARG A 106 11.52 11.22 -8.67
N PRO A 107 12.24 12.17 -9.20
CA PRO A 107 11.82 13.56 -9.07
C PRO A 107 10.50 13.78 -9.78
N HIS A 108 9.71 14.66 -9.21
CA HIS A 108 8.44 14.98 -9.79
C HIS A 108 8.67 15.61 -11.15
N GLY A 109 8.01 15.19 -12.12
CA GLY A 109 8.13 15.76 -13.41
C GLY A 109 9.12 15.13 -14.32
N HIS A 110 9.92 14.18 -13.80
CA HIS A 110 10.86 13.54 -14.64
C HIS A 110 10.21 12.67 -15.63
N ASP A 111 9.09 12.16 -15.33
CA ASP A 111 8.52 11.14 -16.17
C ASP A 111 7.92 11.67 -17.39
N HIS A 112 7.86 12.95 -17.66
CA HIS A 112 7.32 13.32 -18.94
C HIS A 112 8.38 13.78 -19.78
N HIS A 113 9.55 13.41 -19.65
CA HIS A 113 10.45 13.65 -20.56
C HIS A 113 10.43 12.79 -21.55
N HIS A 114 9.97 12.38 -21.97
CA HIS A 114 9.94 11.60 -23.04
C HIS A 114 8.98 11.12 -23.43
#